data_0a7e21a3024e289f9d964aefeb231cb0
#
_entry.id   0a7e21a3024e289f9d964aefeb231cb0
#
_cell.length_a   1.000
_cell.length_b   1.000
_cell.length_c   1.000
_cell.angle_alpha   90.00
_cell.angle_beta   90.00
_cell.angle_gamma   90.00
#
_symmetry.space_group_name_H-M   'P 1'
#
loop_
_entity.id
_entity.type
_entity.pdbx_description
1 polymer ?
#
loop_
_entity_poly.entity_id
_entity_poly.type
_entity_poly.pdbx_seq_one_letter_code
_entity_poly.pdbx_strand_id
1 'polypeptide(L)'
;MHSARFLLAATLSIGFVSAQTCDRACLKTTLDQYLNAVVQHDPKSAPLFAGFRQTDNGVVVRPGTGTWQSITSLGKVQRSYFDPVSGQAAYLGLIEEGQATDVATLRLKIEDKKITEAEWVIAREGAIGPGGTNGGNLYNLAGFLAEPPLTRTVAANQRASRELLIAIANSYFDGLTTHDGSIIMAHPGCTRNENGTHTAGPNPNPDAAKGKAKGGGGDCTSNLTNFSVALISARRYPIVDVEQQVVLGMGIFLRKPGVKQLRNLLAEWFFVEDGRIRNIWASMFYPTNDLPVPNWPPYDANLPFPAEFAAPPASPAPAAVPGRGASK
;
A
#
# COMPACT_ATOMS: atom_id res chain seq x y z
N MET A 1 -52.00 60.61 10.53
CA MET A 1 -51.41 59.85 9.41
C MET A 1 -50.15 59.18 9.92
N HIS A 2 -50.25 57.88 10.25
CA HIS A 2 -49.09 57.10 10.73
C HIS A 2 -48.70 56.11 9.64
N SER A 3 -47.53 56.28 9.09
CA SER A 3 -46.94 55.38 8.07
C SER A 3 -46.24 54.23 8.76
N ALA A 4 -46.77 53.04 8.63
CA ALA A 4 -46.12 51.82 9.06
C ALA A 4 -45.11 51.36 8.01
N ARG A 5 -43.83 51.32 8.38
CA ARG A 5 -42.77 50.71 7.57
C ARG A 5 -42.66 49.24 7.85
N PHE A 6 -43.00 48.40 6.88
CA PHE A 6 -42.76 46.99 6.90
C PHE A 6 -41.27 46.70 6.55
N LEU A 7 -40.53 46.14 7.49
CA LEU A 7 -39.19 45.61 7.24
C LEU A 7 -39.35 44.15 6.74
N LEU A 8 -39.00 43.94 5.48
CA LEU A 8 -38.91 42.58 4.91
C LEU A 8 -37.58 41.94 5.35
N ALA A 9 -37.60 40.99 6.27
CA ALA A 9 -36.42 40.21 6.62
C ALA A 9 -36.24 39.11 5.58
N ALA A 10 -35.20 39.23 4.74
CA ALA A 10 -34.78 38.17 3.84
C ALA A 10 -33.97 37.13 4.63
N THR A 11 -34.53 35.96 4.87
CA THR A 11 -33.82 34.82 5.43
C THR A 11 -32.94 34.18 4.35
N LEU A 12 -31.62 34.38 4.45
CA LEU A 12 -30.64 33.64 3.65
C LEU A 12 -30.60 32.20 4.17
N SER A 13 -31.21 31.27 3.44
CA SER A 13 -31.04 29.85 3.67
C SER A 13 -29.65 29.43 3.14
N ILE A 14 -28.68 29.26 4.04
CA ILE A 14 -27.39 28.63 3.71
C ILE A 14 -27.66 27.13 3.53
N GLY A 15 -27.82 26.72 2.28
CA GLY A 15 -27.88 25.31 1.94
C GLY A 15 -26.50 24.68 2.23
N PHE A 16 -26.42 23.86 3.26
CA PHE A 16 -25.27 22.96 3.41
C PHE A 16 -25.30 21.98 2.24
N VAL A 17 -24.37 22.14 1.31
CA VAL A 17 -24.06 21.10 0.32
C VAL A 17 -23.43 19.97 1.11
N SER A 18 -24.24 18.96 1.47
CA SER A 18 -23.71 17.71 2.03
C SER A 18 -22.83 17.07 0.96
N ALA A 19 -21.54 16.95 1.22
CA ALA A 19 -20.65 16.16 0.37
C ALA A 19 -21.28 14.77 0.19
N GLN A 20 -21.52 14.38 -1.05
CA GLN A 20 -22.21 13.12 -1.35
C GLN A 20 -21.23 11.98 -1.08
N THR A 21 -21.38 11.32 0.07
CA THR A 21 -20.56 10.17 0.45
C THR A 21 -20.72 9.05 -0.57
N CYS A 22 -19.60 8.46 -1.00
CA CYS A 22 -19.57 7.34 -1.91
C CYS A 22 -19.69 6.06 -1.08
N ASP A 23 -20.85 5.40 -1.14
CA ASP A 23 -21.08 4.12 -0.46
C ASP A 23 -20.29 2.97 -1.13
N ARG A 24 -20.41 1.76 -0.60
CA ARG A 24 -19.71 0.58 -1.11
C ARG A 24 -19.99 0.31 -2.61
N ALA A 25 -21.22 0.49 -3.05
CA ALA A 25 -21.60 0.27 -4.45
C ALA A 25 -20.99 1.34 -5.37
N CYS A 26 -21.02 2.59 -4.93
CA CYS A 26 -20.36 3.71 -5.61
C CYS A 26 -18.83 3.49 -5.70
N LEU A 27 -18.18 3.09 -4.60
CA LEU A 27 -16.74 2.79 -4.57
C LEU A 27 -16.39 1.66 -5.54
N LYS A 28 -17.20 0.59 -5.56
CA LYS A 28 -17.02 -0.52 -6.49
C LYS A 28 -17.12 -0.05 -7.94
N THR A 29 -18.17 0.66 -8.28
CA THR A 29 -18.38 1.17 -9.64
C THR A 29 -17.22 2.06 -10.08
N THR A 30 -16.74 2.93 -9.20
CA THR A 30 -15.62 3.85 -9.49
C THR A 30 -14.30 3.09 -9.66
N LEU A 31 -14.03 2.06 -8.84
CA LEU A 31 -12.86 1.19 -9.00
C LEU A 31 -12.90 0.45 -10.34
N ASP A 32 -14.05 -0.15 -10.68
CA ASP A 32 -14.22 -0.88 -11.94
C ASP A 32 -14.02 0.05 -13.16
N GLN A 33 -14.56 1.28 -13.11
CA GLN A 33 -14.35 2.29 -14.15
C GLN A 33 -12.88 2.65 -14.31
N TYR A 34 -12.15 2.87 -13.20
CA TYR A 34 -10.73 3.16 -13.25
C TYR A 34 -9.92 2.01 -13.85
N LEU A 35 -10.14 0.78 -13.39
CA LEU A 35 -9.43 -0.40 -13.89
C LEU A 35 -9.69 -0.62 -15.38
N ASN A 36 -10.95 -0.48 -15.83
CA ASN A 36 -11.31 -0.56 -17.24
C ASN A 36 -10.64 0.55 -18.06
N ALA A 37 -10.61 1.77 -17.56
CA ALA A 37 -9.96 2.90 -18.22
C ALA A 37 -8.45 2.67 -18.40
N VAL A 38 -7.78 2.12 -17.39
CA VAL A 38 -6.35 1.76 -17.46
C VAL A 38 -6.12 0.69 -18.52
N VAL A 39 -6.91 -0.39 -18.53
CA VAL A 39 -6.81 -1.47 -19.53
C VAL A 39 -7.08 -0.98 -20.96
N GLN A 40 -7.96 -0.01 -21.11
CA GLN A 40 -8.28 0.62 -22.41
C GLN A 40 -7.27 1.72 -22.80
N HIS A 41 -6.30 2.02 -21.93
CA HIS A 41 -5.34 3.11 -22.12
C HIS A 41 -6.01 4.50 -22.32
N ASP A 42 -7.24 4.67 -21.80
CA ASP A 42 -8.03 5.89 -21.95
C ASP A 42 -8.34 6.56 -20.59
N PRO A 43 -7.48 7.48 -20.11
CA PRO A 43 -7.73 8.20 -18.88
C PRO A 43 -9.02 9.04 -18.86
N LYS A 44 -9.55 9.39 -20.03
CA LYS A 44 -10.77 10.20 -20.14
C LYS A 44 -12.03 9.42 -19.76
N SER A 45 -11.99 8.11 -19.85
CA SER A 45 -13.10 7.24 -19.46
C SER A 45 -13.20 7.01 -17.96
N ALA A 46 -12.17 7.40 -17.17
CA ALA A 46 -12.21 7.37 -15.71
C ALA A 46 -12.71 8.71 -15.13
N PRO A 47 -13.45 8.69 -14.01
CA PRO A 47 -13.96 9.90 -13.37
C PRO A 47 -12.88 10.62 -12.56
N LEU A 48 -11.78 11.03 -13.21
CA LEU A 48 -10.65 11.67 -12.56
C LEU A 48 -11.00 13.11 -12.15
N PHE A 49 -10.51 13.50 -10.96
CA PHE A 49 -10.52 14.89 -10.51
C PHE A 49 -9.46 15.71 -11.27
N ALA A 50 -9.67 17.02 -11.42
CA ALA A 50 -8.71 17.87 -12.13
C ALA A 50 -7.30 17.89 -11.49
N GLY A 51 -7.23 17.75 -10.16
CA GLY A 51 -5.98 17.65 -9.39
C GLY A 51 -5.56 16.21 -9.09
N PHE A 52 -6.04 15.24 -9.86
CA PHE A 52 -5.72 13.82 -9.67
C PHE A 52 -4.21 13.57 -9.62
N ARG A 53 -3.79 12.78 -8.63
CA ARG A 53 -2.40 12.37 -8.42
C ARG A 53 -2.28 10.85 -8.45
N GLN A 54 -1.32 10.35 -9.20
CA GLN A 54 -0.99 8.91 -9.25
C GLN A 54 0.48 8.67 -8.94
N THR A 55 0.77 7.52 -8.29
CA THR A 55 2.11 6.96 -8.24
C THR A 55 2.12 5.51 -8.68
N ASP A 56 3.19 5.13 -9.41
CA ASP A 56 3.52 3.77 -9.77
C ASP A 56 4.81 3.39 -9.04
N ASN A 57 4.75 2.45 -8.09
CA ASN A 57 5.86 2.08 -7.21
C ASN A 57 6.53 3.32 -6.57
N GLY A 58 5.71 4.28 -6.15
CA GLY A 58 6.14 5.51 -5.51
C GLY A 58 6.57 6.65 -6.44
N VAL A 59 6.76 6.39 -7.72
CA VAL A 59 7.09 7.43 -8.71
C VAL A 59 5.81 8.10 -9.20
N VAL A 60 5.77 9.43 -9.16
CA VAL A 60 4.62 10.20 -9.65
C VAL A 60 4.53 10.06 -11.18
N VAL A 61 3.37 9.66 -11.66
CA VAL A 61 3.07 9.53 -13.09
C VAL A 61 1.85 10.37 -13.48
N ARG A 62 1.80 10.75 -14.75
CA ARG A 62 0.63 11.46 -15.31
C ARG A 62 -0.39 10.47 -15.87
N PRO A 63 -1.69 10.79 -15.87
CA PRO A 63 -2.67 10.01 -16.59
C PRO A 63 -2.24 9.76 -18.05
N GLY A 64 -2.36 8.52 -18.49
CA GLY A 64 -1.89 8.09 -19.81
C GLY A 64 -0.41 7.70 -19.89
N THR A 65 0.32 7.68 -18.77
CA THR A 65 1.70 7.19 -18.69
C THR A 65 1.85 6.11 -17.62
N GLY A 66 2.99 5.43 -17.57
CA GLY A 66 3.24 4.35 -16.59
C GLY A 66 2.25 3.20 -16.76
N THR A 67 1.56 2.82 -15.70
CA THR A 67 0.56 1.73 -15.70
C THR A 67 -0.56 1.92 -16.73
N TRP A 68 -0.90 3.16 -17.11
CA TRP A 68 -1.85 3.44 -18.20
C TRP A 68 -1.38 2.95 -19.57
N GLN A 69 -0.08 2.76 -19.77
CA GLN A 69 0.49 2.28 -21.03
C GLN A 69 0.87 0.81 -20.96
N SER A 70 1.25 0.33 -19.78
CA SER A 70 1.80 -1.01 -19.64
C SER A 70 0.75 -2.09 -19.35
N ILE A 71 -0.32 -1.79 -18.59
CA ILE A 71 -1.34 -2.77 -18.23
C ILE A 71 -2.24 -3.05 -19.42
N THR A 72 -2.26 -4.30 -19.88
CA THR A 72 -3.07 -4.75 -21.05
C THR A 72 -4.34 -5.48 -20.65
N SER A 73 -4.37 -6.10 -19.46
CA SER A 73 -5.56 -6.72 -18.90
C SER A 73 -5.42 -6.96 -17.39
N LEU A 74 -6.53 -7.29 -16.73
CA LEU A 74 -6.50 -7.83 -15.38
C LEU A 74 -6.31 -9.34 -15.43
N GLY A 75 -5.47 -9.87 -14.52
CA GLY A 75 -5.17 -11.29 -14.47
C GLY A 75 -6.28 -12.12 -13.80
N LYS A 76 -6.03 -13.41 -13.62
CA LYS A 76 -7.02 -14.38 -13.13
C LYS A 76 -7.48 -14.17 -11.70
N VAL A 77 -6.65 -13.59 -10.84
CA VAL A 77 -6.99 -13.31 -9.45
C VAL A 77 -7.24 -11.81 -9.28
N GLN A 78 -8.47 -11.47 -8.90
CA GLN A 78 -8.93 -10.10 -8.73
C GLN A 78 -9.71 -10.02 -7.41
N ARG A 79 -9.27 -9.15 -6.50
CA ARG A 79 -9.91 -8.90 -5.21
C ARG A 79 -10.12 -7.41 -5.05
N SER A 80 -11.30 -7.03 -4.59
CA SER A 80 -11.66 -5.62 -4.38
C SER A 80 -12.12 -5.42 -2.94
N TYR A 81 -11.64 -4.37 -2.31
CA TYR A 81 -11.93 -4.00 -0.94
C TYR A 81 -12.36 -2.54 -0.87
N PHE A 82 -13.28 -2.23 0.04
CA PHE A 82 -13.94 -0.94 0.07
C PHE A 82 -14.05 -0.42 1.49
N ASP A 83 -13.73 0.85 1.65
CA ASP A 83 -13.85 1.58 2.91
C ASP A 83 -14.71 2.84 2.71
N PRO A 84 -16.04 2.74 2.86
CA PRO A 84 -16.93 3.88 2.70
C PRO A 84 -16.68 5.01 3.71
N VAL A 85 -16.08 4.71 4.87
CA VAL A 85 -15.78 5.71 5.90
C VAL A 85 -14.68 6.65 5.44
N SER A 86 -13.64 6.11 4.81
CA SER A 86 -12.53 6.90 4.28
C SER A 86 -12.70 7.33 2.81
N GLY A 87 -13.77 6.87 2.14
CA GLY A 87 -13.98 7.13 0.73
C GLY A 87 -12.94 6.45 -0.16
N GLN A 88 -12.46 5.27 0.21
CA GLN A 88 -11.39 4.60 -0.51
C GLN A 88 -11.79 3.20 -1.01
N ALA A 89 -11.21 2.83 -2.16
CA ALA A 89 -11.36 1.52 -2.78
C ALA A 89 -9.99 0.97 -3.13
N ALA A 90 -9.83 -0.35 -3.11
CA ALA A 90 -8.57 -0.95 -3.49
C ALA A 90 -8.75 -2.29 -4.22
N TYR A 91 -7.71 -2.62 -4.99
CA TYR A 91 -7.56 -3.87 -5.71
C TYR A 91 -6.30 -4.60 -5.22
N LEU A 92 -6.41 -5.90 -5.03
CA LEU A 92 -5.30 -6.81 -4.82
C LEU A 92 -5.45 -7.97 -5.82
N GLY A 93 -4.46 -8.20 -6.65
CA GLY A 93 -4.57 -9.28 -7.62
C GLY A 93 -3.44 -9.30 -8.63
N LEU A 94 -3.74 -9.90 -9.77
CA LEU A 94 -2.83 -10.01 -10.89
C LEU A 94 -3.21 -9.00 -11.98
N ILE A 95 -2.20 -8.41 -12.59
CA ILE A 95 -2.30 -7.58 -13.78
C ILE A 95 -1.41 -8.17 -14.88
N GLU A 96 -1.77 -7.94 -16.14
CA GLU A 96 -0.97 -8.37 -17.28
C GLU A 96 -0.31 -7.12 -17.91
N GLU A 97 1.00 -7.17 -18.08
CA GLU A 97 1.78 -6.18 -18.83
C GLU A 97 2.36 -6.85 -20.08
N GLY A 98 1.58 -6.93 -21.16
CA GLY A 98 1.91 -7.69 -22.36
C GLY A 98 1.93 -9.20 -22.10
N GLN A 99 3.11 -9.81 -22.09
CA GLN A 99 3.30 -11.25 -21.79
C GLN A 99 3.62 -11.53 -20.30
N ALA A 100 3.87 -10.50 -19.52
CA ALA A 100 4.19 -10.63 -18.10
C ALA A 100 2.91 -10.56 -17.27
N THR A 101 2.86 -11.38 -16.19
CA THR A 101 1.82 -11.33 -15.18
C THR A 101 2.44 -10.83 -13.88
N ASP A 102 1.92 -9.78 -13.29
CA ASP A 102 2.49 -9.15 -12.11
C ASP A 102 1.52 -9.15 -10.93
N VAL A 103 2.07 -9.17 -9.70
CA VAL A 103 1.28 -9.05 -8.46
C VAL A 103 1.12 -7.57 -8.11
N ALA A 104 -0.11 -7.11 -7.99
CA ALA A 104 -0.38 -5.69 -7.82
C ALA A 104 -1.37 -5.39 -6.70
N THR A 105 -1.10 -4.30 -5.99
CA THR A 105 -2.05 -3.57 -5.16
C THR A 105 -2.29 -2.19 -5.77
N LEU A 106 -3.55 -1.82 -5.92
CA LEU A 106 -3.98 -0.46 -6.24
C LEU A 106 -4.81 0.09 -5.08
N ARG A 107 -4.58 1.32 -4.69
CA ARG A 107 -5.44 2.11 -3.83
C ARG A 107 -5.98 3.32 -4.59
N LEU A 108 -7.28 3.56 -4.48
CA LEU A 108 -7.94 4.78 -4.97
C LEU A 108 -8.52 5.56 -3.79
N LYS A 109 -8.44 6.89 -3.84
CA LYS A 109 -9.23 7.79 -3.03
C LYS A 109 -10.29 8.46 -3.88
N ILE A 110 -11.52 8.46 -3.40
CA ILE A 110 -12.70 8.95 -4.09
C ILE A 110 -13.36 10.04 -3.22
N GLU A 111 -13.48 11.24 -3.76
CA GLU A 111 -14.14 12.38 -3.14
C GLU A 111 -15.14 12.95 -4.16
N ASP A 112 -16.36 13.22 -3.73
CA ASP A 112 -17.45 13.71 -4.61
C ASP A 112 -17.60 12.88 -5.91
N LYS A 113 -17.49 11.55 -5.78
CA LYS A 113 -17.53 10.59 -6.91
C LYS A 113 -16.43 10.80 -7.96
N LYS A 114 -15.37 11.52 -7.63
CA LYS A 114 -14.18 11.69 -8.46
C LYS A 114 -12.98 11.03 -7.80
N ILE A 115 -12.14 10.44 -8.61
CA ILE A 115 -10.89 9.85 -8.14
C ILE A 115 -9.88 10.99 -7.97
N THR A 116 -9.46 11.22 -6.73
CA THR A 116 -8.45 12.23 -6.40
C THR A 116 -7.04 11.64 -6.33
N GLU A 117 -6.94 10.34 -5.98
CA GLU A 117 -5.65 9.66 -5.86
C GLU A 117 -5.70 8.22 -6.38
N ALA A 118 -4.60 7.78 -6.99
CA ALA A 118 -4.31 6.38 -7.29
C ALA A 118 -2.87 6.04 -6.88
N GLU A 119 -2.68 4.88 -6.25
CA GLU A 119 -1.37 4.43 -5.79
C GLU A 119 -1.21 2.95 -6.13
N TRP A 120 -0.29 2.66 -7.05
CA TRP A 120 0.08 1.31 -7.44
C TRP A 120 1.33 0.85 -6.71
N VAL A 121 1.30 -0.36 -6.16
CA VAL A 121 2.47 -1.13 -5.71
C VAL A 121 2.47 -2.44 -6.49
N ILE A 122 3.45 -2.59 -7.37
CA ILE A 122 3.52 -3.68 -8.35
C ILE A 122 4.83 -4.44 -8.17
N ALA A 123 4.72 -5.73 -7.96
CA ALA A 123 5.83 -6.66 -7.92
C ALA A 123 5.92 -7.38 -9.28
N ARG A 124 6.96 -7.06 -10.04
CA ARG A 124 7.24 -7.62 -11.37
C ARG A 124 8.23 -8.77 -11.29
N GLU A 125 8.07 -9.75 -12.15
CA GLU A 125 9.09 -10.79 -12.29
C GLU A 125 10.44 -10.18 -12.66
N GLY A 126 11.53 -10.69 -12.06
CA GLY A 126 12.88 -10.20 -12.34
C GLY A 126 13.25 -8.87 -11.70
N ALA A 127 12.32 -8.19 -10.99
CA ALA A 127 12.61 -6.93 -10.33
C ALA A 127 13.68 -7.08 -9.21
N ILE A 128 14.25 -5.94 -8.83
CA ILE A 128 15.23 -5.87 -7.75
C ILE A 128 14.59 -6.31 -6.44
N GLY A 129 15.32 -7.13 -5.69
CA GLY A 129 14.93 -7.57 -4.35
C GLY A 129 15.70 -6.85 -3.24
N PRO A 130 15.49 -7.28 -1.98
CA PRO A 130 16.09 -6.62 -0.82
C PRO A 130 17.62 -6.56 -0.86
N GLY A 131 18.29 -7.53 -1.51
CA GLY A 131 19.74 -7.55 -1.66
C GLY A 131 20.29 -6.64 -2.76
N GLY A 132 19.44 -5.91 -3.48
CA GLY A 132 19.86 -5.03 -4.59
C GLY A 132 20.15 -5.77 -5.90
N THR A 133 19.79 -7.05 -6.00
CA THR A 133 20.00 -7.87 -7.20
C THR A 133 18.70 -8.08 -7.98
N ASN A 134 18.81 -8.10 -9.30
CA ASN A 134 17.68 -8.44 -10.17
C ASN A 134 17.19 -9.87 -9.89
N GLY A 135 15.87 -10.08 -9.94
CA GLY A 135 15.24 -11.36 -9.65
C GLY A 135 15.19 -11.76 -8.17
N GLY A 136 15.63 -10.88 -7.25
CA GLY A 136 15.64 -11.14 -5.81
C GLY A 136 14.36 -10.73 -5.06
N ASN A 137 13.32 -10.29 -5.74
CA ASN A 137 12.13 -9.67 -5.16
C ASN A 137 11.04 -10.63 -4.67
N LEU A 138 11.35 -11.84 -4.31
CA LEU A 138 10.38 -12.85 -3.81
C LEU A 138 9.18 -13.14 -4.74
N TYR A 139 9.18 -12.64 -5.96
CA TYR A 139 8.08 -12.84 -6.91
C TYR A 139 7.85 -14.34 -7.22
N ASN A 140 6.59 -14.80 -7.08
CA ASN A 140 6.20 -16.17 -7.36
C ASN A 140 4.73 -16.26 -7.84
N LEU A 141 4.51 -16.19 -9.14
CA LEU A 141 3.16 -16.28 -9.72
C LEU A 141 2.47 -17.61 -9.38
N ALA A 142 3.19 -18.72 -9.46
CA ALA A 142 2.61 -20.04 -9.16
C ALA A 142 2.14 -20.13 -7.70
N GLY A 143 2.90 -19.57 -6.76
CA GLY A 143 2.52 -19.47 -5.35
C GLY A 143 1.28 -18.58 -5.16
N PHE A 144 1.22 -17.42 -5.81
CA PHE A 144 0.05 -16.53 -5.73
C PHE A 144 -1.23 -17.18 -6.28
N LEU A 145 -1.11 -17.95 -7.35
CA LEU A 145 -2.24 -18.68 -7.94
C LEU A 145 -2.66 -19.87 -7.07
N ALA A 146 -1.72 -20.53 -6.39
CA ALA A 146 -1.99 -21.64 -5.51
C ALA A 146 -2.66 -21.23 -4.19
N GLU A 147 -2.29 -20.04 -3.69
CA GLU A 147 -2.83 -19.45 -2.46
C GLU A 147 -3.33 -18.01 -2.73
N PRO A 148 -4.44 -17.83 -3.45
CA PRO A 148 -4.93 -16.48 -3.73
C PRO A 148 -5.52 -15.85 -2.45
N PRO A 149 -5.49 -14.51 -2.34
CA PRO A 149 -6.16 -13.79 -1.26
C PRO A 149 -7.64 -14.19 -1.13
N LEU A 150 -8.11 -14.32 0.08
CA LEU A 150 -9.47 -14.75 0.38
C LEU A 150 -10.51 -13.71 -0.07
N THR A 151 -11.69 -14.21 -0.43
CA THR A 151 -12.90 -13.41 -0.61
C THR A 151 -13.95 -13.91 0.38
N ARG A 152 -14.48 -13.02 1.21
CA ARG A 152 -15.51 -13.38 2.19
C ARG A 152 -16.36 -12.18 2.57
N THR A 153 -17.53 -12.45 3.10
CA THR A 153 -18.33 -11.48 3.84
C THR A 153 -18.57 -12.05 5.22
N VAL A 154 -18.20 -11.31 6.25
CA VAL A 154 -18.34 -11.72 7.64
C VAL A 154 -19.70 -11.26 8.16
N ALA A 155 -20.42 -12.11 8.90
CA ALA A 155 -21.70 -11.77 9.48
C ALA A 155 -21.56 -10.57 10.44
N ALA A 156 -22.52 -9.66 10.45
CA ALA A 156 -22.41 -8.38 11.17
C ALA A 156 -22.09 -8.54 12.67
N ASN A 157 -22.64 -9.58 13.30
CA ASN A 157 -22.40 -9.90 14.71
C ASN A 157 -21.03 -10.53 15.01
N GLN A 158 -20.25 -10.85 13.98
CA GLN A 158 -18.90 -11.41 14.10
C GLN A 158 -17.82 -10.41 13.67
N ARG A 159 -18.23 -9.19 13.28
CA ARG A 159 -17.29 -8.18 12.81
C ARG A 159 -16.61 -7.47 13.97
N ALA A 160 -15.29 -7.39 13.92
CA ALA A 160 -14.53 -6.44 14.72
C ALA A 160 -14.82 -5.01 14.25
N SER A 161 -14.73 -4.04 15.18
CA SER A 161 -14.88 -2.63 14.81
C SER A 161 -13.73 -2.13 13.94
N ARG A 162 -13.93 -1.01 13.26
CA ARG A 162 -12.91 -0.35 12.45
C ARG A 162 -11.63 -0.08 13.25
N GLU A 163 -11.77 0.48 14.45
CA GLU A 163 -10.67 0.85 15.33
C GLU A 163 -9.89 -0.38 15.79
N LEU A 164 -10.60 -1.47 16.12
CA LEU A 164 -9.98 -2.73 16.50
C LEU A 164 -9.21 -3.35 15.30
N LEU A 165 -9.77 -3.31 14.10
CA LEU A 165 -9.10 -3.79 12.90
C LEU A 165 -7.79 -3.02 12.64
N ILE A 166 -7.79 -1.69 12.79
CA ILE A 166 -6.58 -0.87 12.68
C ILE A 166 -5.56 -1.26 13.76
N ALA A 167 -6.01 -1.40 15.01
CA ALA A 167 -5.12 -1.80 16.13
C ALA A 167 -4.47 -3.18 15.88
N ILE A 168 -5.25 -4.15 15.37
CA ILE A 168 -4.76 -5.48 15.02
C ILE A 168 -3.69 -5.39 13.92
N ALA A 169 -3.95 -4.66 12.83
CA ALA A 169 -2.97 -4.47 11.76
C ALA A 169 -1.72 -3.73 12.25
N ASN A 170 -1.89 -2.69 13.08
CA ASN A 170 -0.78 -1.93 13.64
C ASN A 170 0.08 -2.77 14.58
N SER A 171 -0.50 -3.71 15.33
CA SER A 171 0.27 -4.60 16.22
C SER A 171 1.32 -5.41 15.47
N TYR A 172 1.03 -5.77 14.21
CA TYR A 172 2.01 -6.45 13.36
C TYR A 172 3.20 -5.54 13.04
N PHE A 173 2.97 -4.32 12.61
CA PHE A 173 4.03 -3.36 12.33
C PHE A 173 4.84 -3.00 13.59
N ASP A 174 4.17 -2.93 14.75
CA ASP A 174 4.86 -2.73 16.03
C ASP A 174 5.73 -3.94 16.38
N GLY A 175 5.24 -5.16 16.21
CA GLY A 175 6.01 -6.37 16.42
C GLY A 175 7.26 -6.46 15.53
N LEU A 176 7.15 -6.04 14.26
CA LEU A 176 8.29 -5.98 13.35
C LEU A 176 9.34 -4.94 13.79
N THR A 177 8.93 -3.79 14.30
CA THR A 177 9.84 -2.70 14.70
C THR A 177 10.45 -2.90 16.08
N THR A 178 9.71 -3.52 17.00
CA THR A 178 10.22 -3.89 18.33
C THR A 178 10.96 -5.23 18.33
N HIS A 179 10.87 -5.98 17.22
CA HIS A 179 11.38 -7.35 17.08
C HIS A 179 10.78 -8.33 18.08
N ASP A 180 9.56 -8.06 18.51
CA ASP A 180 8.80 -8.86 19.48
C ASP A 180 7.50 -9.37 18.86
N GLY A 181 7.46 -10.66 18.52
CA GLY A 181 6.27 -11.28 17.96
C GLY A 181 5.14 -11.49 18.96
N SER A 182 5.42 -11.42 20.27
CA SER A 182 4.42 -11.66 21.32
C SER A 182 3.34 -10.57 21.38
N ILE A 183 3.64 -9.37 20.89
CA ILE A 183 2.69 -8.25 20.84
C ILE A 183 1.77 -8.30 19.61
N ILE A 184 2.05 -9.17 18.64
CA ILE A 184 1.27 -9.28 17.42
C ILE A 184 -0.05 -10.00 17.70
N MET A 185 -1.14 -9.35 17.40
CA MET A 185 -2.49 -9.90 17.55
C MET A 185 -2.81 -10.85 16.39
N ALA A 186 -2.16 -12.02 16.38
CA ALA A 186 -2.35 -13.04 15.35
C ALA A 186 -2.80 -14.39 15.93
N HIS A 187 -3.42 -15.21 15.07
CA HIS A 187 -3.67 -16.61 15.39
C HIS A 187 -2.36 -17.41 15.37
N PRO A 188 -2.20 -18.43 16.24
CA PRO A 188 -1.16 -19.41 16.04
C PRO A 188 -1.25 -20.03 14.64
N GLY A 189 -0.11 -20.14 13.95
CA GLY A 189 -0.05 -20.63 12.59
C GLY A 189 -0.56 -19.63 11.53
N CYS A 190 -0.62 -18.32 11.83
CA CYS A 190 -0.91 -17.33 10.81
C CYS A 190 0.10 -17.40 9.66
N THR A 191 -0.39 -17.17 8.43
CA THR A 191 0.43 -17.28 7.22
C THR A 191 0.80 -15.90 6.66
N ARG A 192 1.91 -15.85 5.93
CA ARG A 192 2.30 -14.66 5.18
C ARG A 192 2.77 -15.02 3.78
N ASN A 193 2.28 -14.26 2.82
CA ASN A 193 2.58 -14.39 1.40
C ASN A 193 3.10 -13.04 0.88
N GLU A 194 4.31 -13.01 0.36
CA GLU A 194 4.98 -11.79 -0.12
C GLU A 194 5.25 -11.92 -1.61
N ASN A 195 4.63 -11.08 -2.45
CA ASN A 195 4.72 -11.14 -3.92
C ASN A 195 4.44 -12.54 -4.48
N GLY A 196 3.56 -13.31 -3.82
CA GLY A 196 3.23 -14.69 -4.19
C GLY A 196 4.12 -15.77 -3.56
N THR A 197 5.20 -15.41 -2.88
CA THR A 197 6.03 -16.37 -2.14
C THR A 197 5.50 -16.55 -0.73
N HIS A 198 5.23 -17.79 -0.34
CA HIS A 198 4.88 -18.15 1.04
C HIS A 198 6.09 -17.96 1.95
N THR A 199 6.02 -17.06 2.93
CA THR A 199 7.17 -16.67 3.78
C THR A 199 6.99 -16.97 5.26
N ALA A 200 5.78 -17.31 5.72
CA ALA A 200 5.52 -17.70 7.10
C ALA A 200 4.28 -18.58 7.23
N GLY A 201 4.25 -19.39 8.27
CA GLY A 201 3.14 -20.30 8.61
C GLY A 201 3.17 -21.64 7.89
N PRO A 202 2.18 -22.51 8.16
CA PRO A 202 2.00 -23.75 7.43
C PRO A 202 1.81 -23.47 5.94
N ASN A 203 2.65 -24.08 5.09
CA ASN A 203 2.54 -23.95 3.64
C ASN A 203 1.67 -25.09 3.09
N PRO A 204 0.44 -24.80 2.62
CA PRO A 204 -0.45 -25.82 2.06
C PRO A 204 0.02 -26.33 0.69
N ASN A 205 0.95 -25.62 0.04
CA ASN A 205 1.45 -25.99 -1.29
C ASN A 205 2.98 -25.89 -1.37
N PRO A 206 3.73 -26.80 -0.68
CA PRO A 206 5.18 -26.73 -0.63
C PRO A 206 5.86 -26.89 -2.00
N ASP A 207 5.19 -27.51 -2.97
CA ASP A 207 5.71 -27.68 -4.32
C ASP A 207 5.71 -26.38 -5.14
N ALA A 208 4.76 -25.50 -4.91
CA ALA A 208 4.74 -24.17 -5.54
C ALA A 208 5.87 -23.26 -5.04
N ALA A 209 6.50 -23.58 -3.90
CA ALA A 209 7.59 -22.83 -3.30
C ALA A 209 8.99 -23.28 -3.76
N LYS A 210 9.10 -24.31 -4.62
CA LYS A 210 10.40 -24.84 -5.05
C LYS A 210 11.22 -23.78 -5.78
N GLY A 211 12.41 -23.49 -5.24
CA GLY A 211 13.40 -22.59 -5.83
C GLY A 211 13.38 -21.15 -5.33
N LYS A 212 12.43 -20.74 -4.49
CA LYS A 212 12.38 -19.40 -3.88
C LYS A 212 12.44 -19.48 -2.36
N ALA A 213 12.76 -18.38 -1.69
CA ALA A 213 13.13 -18.31 -0.28
C ALA A 213 12.45 -19.39 0.59
N LYS A 214 13.26 -20.17 1.28
CA LYS A 214 12.75 -21.06 2.33
C LYS A 214 12.09 -20.15 3.37
N GLY A 215 10.77 -20.19 3.47
CA GLY A 215 10.06 -19.56 4.56
C GLY A 215 10.72 -20.03 5.86
N GLY A 216 11.14 -19.10 6.70
CA GLY A 216 11.68 -19.44 8.02
C GLY A 216 10.61 -20.25 8.74
N GLY A 217 10.98 -21.38 9.34
CA GLY A 217 10.04 -22.19 10.14
C GLY A 217 9.37 -21.30 11.18
N GLY A 218 8.05 -21.41 11.32
CA GLY A 218 7.24 -20.61 12.23
C GLY A 218 6.16 -19.81 11.51
N ASP A 219 5.27 -19.21 12.28
CA ASP A 219 4.17 -18.41 11.78
C ASP A 219 4.56 -16.93 11.59
N CYS A 220 3.59 -16.06 11.25
CA CYS A 220 3.85 -14.66 10.96
C CYS A 220 4.36 -13.84 12.16
N THR A 221 4.36 -14.39 13.38
CA THR A 221 4.90 -13.76 14.59
C THR A 221 6.33 -14.22 14.91
N SER A 222 6.84 -15.18 14.16
CA SER A 222 8.09 -15.89 14.47
C SER A 222 9.32 -15.21 13.82
N ASN A 223 10.51 -15.50 14.37
CA ASN A 223 11.81 -15.11 13.80
C ASN A 223 12.06 -13.59 13.66
N LEU A 224 11.46 -12.77 14.51
CA LEU A 224 11.59 -11.31 14.45
C LEU A 224 12.86 -10.78 15.14
N THR A 225 13.49 -11.51 16.05
CA THR A 225 14.64 -11.05 16.85
C THR A 225 15.78 -10.47 16.00
N ASN A 226 16.06 -11.09 14.85
CA ASN A 226 17.13 -10.66 13.94
C ASN A 226 16.59 -9.92 12.70
N PHE A 227 15.35 -9.46 12.74
CA PHE A 227 14.75 -8.79 11.60
C PHE A 227 15.48 -7.49 11.29
N SER A 228 15.72 -7.21 10.01
CA SER A 228 16.57 -6.10 9.56
C SER A 228 15.88 -4.74 9.55
N VAL A 229 14.59 -4.69 9.80
CA VAL A 229 13.81 -3.44 9.83
C VAL A 229 14.04 -2.73 11.15
N ALA A 230 14.36 -1.43 11.08
CA ALA A 230 14.45 -0.57 12.24
C ALA A 230 13.16 0.21 12.48
N LEU A 231 12.50 0.61 11.40
CA LEU A 231 11.30 1.43 11.46
C LEU A 231 10.42 1.15 10.24
N ILE A 232 9.10 1.17 10.45
CA ILE A 232 8.13 1.26 9.37
C ILE A 232 7.60 2.68 9.37
N SER A 233 8.06 3.47 8.39
CA SER A 233 7.72 4.89 8.25
C SER A 233 6.47 5.10 7.41
N ALA A 234 5.84 6.25 7.56
CA ALA A 234 4.65 6.66 6.81
C ALA A 234 3.53 5.59 6.84
N ARG A 235 3.31 4.98 8.00
CA ARG A 235 2.24 3.99 8.19
C ARG A 235 0.89 4.61 7.92
N ARG A 236 0.10 3.95 7.09
CA ARG A 236 -1.28 4.34 6.76
C ARG A 236 -2.15 3.09 6.69
N TYR A 237 -3.43 3.24 7.03
CA TYR A 237 -4.44 2.19 6.91
C TYR A 237 -5.57 2.69 5.99
N PRO A 238 -5.29 2.85 4.68
CA PRO A 238 -6.21 3.52 3.77
C PRO A 238 -7.49 2.73 3.52
N ILE A 239 -7.45 1.41 3.66
CA ILE A 239 -8.63 0.55 3.55
C ILE A 239 -8.83 -0.19 4.85
N VAL A 240 -10.01 -0.04 5.43
CA VAL A 240 -10.53 -0.87 6.52
C VAL A 240 -11.88 -1.40 6.10
N ASP A 241 -11.88 -2.54 5.40
CA ASP A 241 -13.10 -3.20 4.94
C ASP A 241 -13.71 -4.01 6.08
N VAL A 242 -14.61 -3.37 6.83
CA VAL A 242 -15.28 -3.99 7.98
C VAL A 242 -16.15 -5.18 7.57
N GLU A 243 -16.72 -5.19 6.36
CA GLU A 243 -17.55 -6.30 5.90
C GLU A 243 -16.74 -7.55 5.59
N GLN A 244 -15.55 -7.38 5.05
CA GLN A 244 -14.65 -8.48 4.72
C GLN A 244 -13.64 -8.76 5.85
N GLN A 245 -13.58 -7.89 6.88
CA GLN A 245 -12.59 -7.95 7.97
C GLN A 245 -11.16 -7.95 7.42
N VAL A 246 -10.87 -6.98 6.53
CA VAL A 246 -9.59 -6.82 5.85
C VAL A 246 -9.07 -5.41 6.03
N VAL A 247 -7.79 -5.28 6.31
CA VAL A 247 -7.08 -4.00 6.42
C VAL A 247 -5.94 -3.95 5.42
N LEU A 248 -5.83 -2.87 4.66
CA LEU A 248 -4.62 -2.53 3.93
C LEU A 248 -3.75 -1.62 4.79
N GLY A 249 -2.59 -2.11 5.18
CA GLY A 249 -1.51 -1.31 5.77
C GLY A 249 -0.50 -0.94 4.71
N MET A 250 -0.12 0.33 4.65
CA MET A 250 0.91 0.82 3.74
C MET A 250 2.02 1.51 4.51
N GLY A 251 3.25 1.38 4.06
CA GLY A 251 4.40 1.97 4.72
C GLY A 251 5.70 1.74 3.97
N ILE A 252 6.77 2.21 4.58
CA ILE A 252 8.12 2.05 4.04
C ILE A 252 8.99 1.41 5.12
N PHE A 253 9.55 0.24 4.81
CA PHE A 253 10.49 -0.42 5.70
C PHE A 253 11.86 0.23 5.59
N LEU A 254 12.30 0.84 6.68
CA LEU A 254 13.64 1.37 6.84
C LEU A 254 14.51 0.33 7.55
N ARG A 255 15.73 0.14 7.07
CA ARG A 255 16.64 -0.89 7.58
C ARG A 255 17.46 -0.35 8.74
N LYS A 256 17.94 -1.27 9.61
CA LYS A 256 18.92 -0.95 10.65
C LYS A 256 20.19 -0.34 10.05
N PRO A 257 20.86 0.58 10.75
CA PRO A 257 22.16 1.11 10.30
C PRO A 257 23.15 -0.03 9.97
N GLY A 258 23.88 0.11 8.88
CA GLY A 258 24.87 -0.88 8.43
C GLY A 258 24.30 -2.09 7.67
N VAL A 259 22.99 -2.25 7.60
CA VAL A 259 22.35 -3.30 6.80
C VAL A 259 22.37 -2.91 5.33
N LYS A 260 22.88 -3.81 4.48
CA LYS A 260 22.96 -3.57 3.01
C LYS A 260 21.63 -3.76 2.27
N GLN A 261 20.61 -4.27 2.93
CA GLN A 261 19.31 -4.49 2.29
C GLN A 261 18.65 -3.17 1.92
N LEU A 262 18.03 -3.13 0.74
CA LEU A 262 17.23 -2.00 0.30
C LEU A 262 16.00 -1.82 1.20
N ARG A 263 15.55 -0.57 1.33
CA ARG A 263 14.22 -0.26 1.84
C ARG A 263 13.16 -0.88 0.93
N ASN A 264 11.94 -1.05 1.42
CA ASN A 264 10.83 -1.47 0.56
C ASN A 264 9.60 -0.62 0.79
N LEU A 265 8.94 -0.30 -0.30
CA LEU A 265 7.57 0.18 -0.33
C LEU A 265 6.65 -1.02 -0.19
N LEU A 266 5.69 -0.91 0.70
CA LEU A 266 4.86 -2.02 1.15
C LEU A 266 3.38 -1.66 1.03
N ALA A 267 2.62 -2.58 0.48
CA ALA A 267 1.17 -2.66 0.59
C ALA A 267 0.83 -4.04 1.18
N GLU A 268 0.46 -4.07 2.44
CA GLU A 268 0.28 -5.30 3.22
C GLU A 268 -1.17 -5.45 3.66
N TRP A 269 -1.75 -6.58 3.35
CA TRP A 269 -3.14 -6.91 3.54
C TRP A 269 -3.30 -7.87 4.70
N PHE A 270 -3.99 -7.43 5.74
CA PHE A 270 -4.27 -8.19 6.95
C PHE A 270 -5.70 -8.74 6.90
N PHE A 271 -5.82 -10.06 6.88
CA PHE A 271 -7.10 -10.76 6.96
C PHE A 271 -7.34 -11.17 8.39
N VAL A 272 -8.36 -10.56 9.00
CA VAL A 272 -8.65 -10.71 10.42
C VAL A 272 -9.84 -11.66 10.62
N GLU A 273 -9.66 -12.66 11.48
CA GLU A 273 -10.68 -13.61 11.90
C GLU A 273 -10.69 -13.65 13.41
N ASP A 274 -11.86 -13.63 14.03
CA ASP A 274 -12.03 -13.65 15.49
C ASP A 274 -11.10 -12.66 16.24
N GLY A 275 -10.96 -11.45 15.70
CA GLY A 275 -10.15 -10.39 16.29
C GLY A 275 -8.65 -10.61 16.24
N ARG A 276 -8.14 -11.48 15.35
CA ARG A 276 -6.71 -11.78 15.16
C ARG A 276 -6.35 -11.93 13.69
N ILE A 277 -5.12 -11.63 13.34
CA ILE A 277 -4.59 -11.83 11.98
C ILE A 277 -4.55 -13.34 11.69
N ARG A 278 -5.22 -13.77 10.64
CA ARG A 278 -5.18 -15.16 10.14
C ARG A 278 -4.18 -15.30 9.00
N ASN A 279 -4.21 -14.36 8.07
CA ASN A 279 -3.36 -14.39 6.88
C ASN A 279 -2.89 -12.98 6.53
N ILE A 280 -1.72 -12.90 5.93
CA ILE A 280 -1.12 -11.67 5.42
C ILE A 280 -0.74 -11.88 3.94
N TRP A 281 -1.10 -10.94 3.07
CA TRP A 281 -0.59 -10.83 1.71
C TRP A 281 0.09 -9.50 1.52
N ALA A 282 1.21 -9.48 0.82
CA ALA A 282 1.92 -8.24 0.55
C ALA A 282 2.30 -8.11 -0.93
N SER A 283 2.09 -6.92 -1.48
CA SER A 283 2.78 -6.44 -2.67
C SER A 283 3.92 -5.55 -2.21
N MET A 284 5.15 -5.89 -2.62
CA MET A 284 6.34 -5.19 -2.20
C MET A 284 7.21 -4.78 -3.38
N PHE A 285 7.70 -3.56 -3.33
CA PHE A 285 8.66 -3.00 -4.26
C PHE A 285 9.91 -2.51 -3.51
N TYR A 286 11.09 -2.75 -4.07
CA TYR A 286 12.37 -2.38 -3.46
C TYR A 286 13.02 -1.24 -4.25
N PRO A 287 12.72 0.04 -3.90
CA PRO A 287 13.32 1.18 -4.56
C PRO A 287 14.82 1.23 -4.26
N THR A 288 15.61 1.57 -5.26
CA THR A 288 17.02 1.91 -5.08
C THR A 288 17.15 3.20 -4.27
N ASN A 289 18.32 3.46 -3.69
CA ASN A 289 18.49 4.59 -2.76
C ASN A 289 18.41 5.97 -3.44
N ASP A 290 18.57 6.03 -4.75
CA ASP A 290 18.43 7.22 -5.59
C ASP A 290 16.98 7.58 -5.91
N LEU A 291 16.04 6.64 -5.76
CA LEU A 291 14.61 6.93 -5.93
C LEU A 291 14.07 7.69 -4.73
N PRO A 292 13.22 8.69 -4.94
CA PRO A 292 12.57 9.39 -3.85
C PRO A 292 11.68 8.42 -3.04
N VAL A 293 11.56 8.69 -1.75
CA VAL A 293 10.56 8.00 -0.92
C VAL A 293 9.19 8.53 -1.31
N PRO A 294 8.24 7.65 -1.64
CA PRO A 294 6.89 8.08 -1.93
C PRO A 294 6.31 8.79 -0.70
N ASN A 295 5.93 10.03 -0.91
CA ASN A 295 5.32 10.82 0.13
C ASN A 295 3.89 11.14 -0.28
N TRP A 296 2.93 10.37 0.24
CA TRP A 296 1.53 10.70 0.09
C TRP A 296 1.14 11.71 1.16
N PRO A 297 0.31 12.72 0.83
CA PRO A 297 -0.19 13.65 1.82
C PRO A 297 -0.76 12.89 3.00
N PRO A 298 -0.42 13.30 4.21
CA PRO A 298 -0.81 12.57 5.40
C PRO A 298 -2.27 12.82 5.67
N TYR A 299 -3.06 11.85 5.39
CA TYR A 299 -4.27 11.77 6.16
C TYR A 299 -3.94 11.27 7.57
N ASP A 300 -2.75 10.69 7.73
CA ASP A 300 -2.27 10.03 8.94
C ASP A 300 -0.81 10.41 9.20
N ALA A 301 -0.54 11.68 9.46
CA ALA A 301 0.77 12.18 9.89
C ALA A 301 1.96 11.51 9.18
N ASN A 302 2.47 12.11 8.12
CA ASN A 302 3.83 11.82 7.68
C ASN A 302 4.76 12.20 8.82
N LEU A 303 5.17 11.21 9.60
CA LEU A 303 6.25 11.41 10.53
C LEU A 303 7.50 11.71 9.70
N PRO A 304 8.22 12.80 9.98
CA PRO A 304 9.51 13.04 9.35
C PRO A 304 10.40 11.83 9.62
N PHE A 305 11.26 11.49 8.66
CA PHE A 305 12.27 10.46 8.92
C PHE A 305 13.06 10.83 10.18
N PRO A 306 13.25 9.89 11.12
CA PRO A 306 14.19 10.12 12.21
C PRO A 306 15.55 10.55 11.65
N ALA A 307 16.21 11.48 12.31
CA ALA A 307 17.48 12.04 11.82
C ALA A 307 18.56 10.99 11.52
N GLU A 308 18.53 9.86 12.26
CA GLU A 308 19.43 8.74 12.05
C GLU A 308 19.26 8.02 10.70
N PHE A 309 18.13 8.21 10.01
CA PHE A 309 17.86 7.65 8.70
C PHE A 309 17.95 8.69 7.57
N ALA A 310 18.19 9.97 7.93
CA ALA A 310 18.52 10.98 6.93
C ALA A 310 19.86 10.62 6.25
N ALA A 311 19.95 10.88 4.95
CA ALA A 311 21.25 10.72 4.29
C ALA A 311 22.30 11.57 5.05
N PRO A 312 23.50 11.05 5.35
CA PRO A 312 24.52 11.85 5.98
C PRO A 312 24.76 13.10 5.12
N PRO A 313 24.98 14.27 5.75
CA PRO A 313 25.25 15.49 5.00
C PRO A 313 26.39 15.20 4.02
N ALA A 314 26.24 15.66 2.78
CA ALA A 314 27.30 15.49 1.78
C ALA A 314 28.63 15.93 2.37
N SER A 315 29.63 15.08 2.33
CA SER A 315 30.97 15.44 2.80
C SER A 315 31.38 16.77 2.18
N PRO A 316 31.88 17.73 2.96
CA PRO A 316 32.32 19.00 2.39
C PRO A 316 33.28 18.72 1.24
N ALA A 317 33.07 19.40 0.11
CA ALA A 317 33.97 19.27 -1.02
C ALA A 317 35.43 19.46 -0.53
N PRO A 318 36.37 18.65 -0.99
CA PRO A 318 37.76 18.80 -0.57
C PRO A 318 38.20 20.25 -0.80
N ALA A 319 38.77 20.87 0.24
CA ALA A 319 39.25 22.23 0.14
C ALA A 319 40.20 22.35 -1.08
N ALA A 320 39.93 23.34 -1.92
CA ALA A 320 40.78 23.59 -3.08
C ALA A 320 42.23 23.70 -2.60
N VAL A 321 43.10 22.81 -3.08
CA VAL A 321 44.52 22.85 -2.78
C VAL A 321 45.06 24.17 -3.36
N PRO A 322 45.67 25.07 -2.53
CA PRO A 322 46.24 26.30 -3.06
C PRO A 322 47.30 25.94 -4.12
N GLY A 323 47.09 26.44 -5.35
CA GLY A 323 48.05 26.22 -6.42
C GLY A 323 49.45 26.63 -5.99
N ARG A 324 50.42 25.73 -6.08
CA ARG A 324 51.83 26.07 -5.95
C ARG A 324 52.13 27.14 -6.98
N GLY A 325 52.40 28.34 -6.50
CA GLY A 325 52.88 29.44 -7.34
C GLY A 325 54.08 28.99 -8.12
N ALA A 326 54.05 29.13 -9.42
CA ALA A 326 55.23 28.98 -10.26
C ALA A 326 56.24 30.04 -9.87
N SER A 327 57.36 29.63 -9.27
CA SER A 327 58.54 30.46 -9.09
C SER A 327 59.20 30.63 -10.46
N LYS A 328 59.39 31.87 -10.86
CA LYS A 328 60.24 32.25 -12.00
C LYS A 328 61.67 31.98 -11.65
#